data_617cb3285aed346c3770c55d31d7c625
#
_entry.id   617cb3285aed346c3770c55d31d7c625
#
_cell.length_a   1.000
_cell.length_b   1.000
_cell.length_c   1.000
_cell.angle_alpha   90.00
_cell.angle_beta   90.00
_cell.angle_gamma   90.00
#
_symmetry.space_group_name_H-M   'P 1'
#
loop_
_entity.id
_entity.type
_entity.pdbx_description
1 polymer ?
#
loop_
_entity_poly.entity_id
_entity_poly.type
_entity_poly.pdbx_seq_one_letter_code
_entity_poly.pdbx_strand_id
1 'polypeptide(L)'
;VRLAIAAEDNDFWRSFLPPVDKLPPSIAAQVNEAYKKQDGSYSMMPFFDLLALHEMGHSYADQAGLKIHRLWMGELFLNLMLHTYIAEEKPELLPALETFPNMVVSGGTAEYEFTSLEDFERLYPTMGMGAKNYGWYQARLHSAAKDIYNAGGKDVMKELWDALKKHQGEMTDEEFIGMLKEEVHPSVADVYLHWSR
;
A
#
# COMPACT_ATOMS: atom_id res chain seq x y z
N VAL A 1 -4.47 5.77 21.38
CA VAL A 1 -4.75 5.75 19.92
C VAL A 1 -6.22 5.41 19.72
N ARG A 2 -6.90 6.06 18.78
CA ARG A 2 -8.28 5.79 18.40
C ARG A 2 -8.32 5.43 16.93
N LEU A 3 -8.73 4.20 16.62
CA LEU A 3 -9.00 3.76 15.27
C LEU A 3 -10.47 4.06 14.94
N ALA A 4 -10.72 4.68 13.79
CA ALA A 4 -12.06 4.90 13.23
C ALA A 4 -12.08 4.39 11.78
N ILE A 5 -12.91 3.39 11.52
CA ILE A 5 -13.10 2.80 10.20
C ILE A 5 -14.57 2.85 9.81
N ALA A 6 -14.85 2.88 8.50
CA ALA A 6 -16.21 2.79 8.00
C ALA A 6 -16.78 1.40 8.30
N ALA A 7 -17.97 1.35 8.88
CA ALA A 7 -18.66 0.09 9.19
C ALA A 7 -19.58 -0.38 8.04
N GLU A 8 -19.91 0.50 7.11
CA GLU A 8 -20.86 0.23 6.04
C GLU A 8 -20.37 0.82 4.71
N ASP A 9 -20.77 0.16 3.63
CA ASP A 9 -20.54 0.64 2.27
C ASP A 9 -21.40 1.89 2.00
N ASN A 10 -20.82 2.87 1.33
CA ASN A 10 -21.47 4.11 0.97
C ASN A 10 -21.03 4.62 -0.40
N ASP A 11 -21.67 5.69 -0.88
CA ASP A 11 -21.39 6.25 -2.21
C ASP A 11 -19.96 6.76 -2.35
N PHE A 12 -19.35 7.25 -1.27
CA PHE A 12 -17.96 7.69 -1.29
C PHE A 12 -17.02 6.51 -1.58
N TRP A 13 -17.14 5.41 -0.86
CA TRP A 13 -16.30 4.22 -1.10
C TRP A 13 -16.55 3.61 -2.47
N ARG A 14 -17.82 3.55 -2.91
CA ARG A 14 -18.15 3.07 -4.25
C ARG A 14 -17.61 3.94 -5.37
N SER A 15 -17.40 5.24 -5.12
CA SER A 15 -16.85 6.17 -6.11
C SER A 15 -15.40 5.87 -6.52
N PHE A 16 -14.66 5.08 -5.74
CA PHE A 16 -13.32 4.61 -6.12
C PHE A 16 -13.34 3.56 -7.22
N LEU A 17 -14.50 2.92 -7.46
CA LEU A 17 -14.63 1.93 -8.53
C LEU A 17 -15.29 2.58 -9.76
N PRO A 18 -14.57 2.72 -10.89
CA PRO A 18 -15.14 3.20 -12.12
C PRO A 18 -16.16 2.18 -12.69
N PRO A 19 -17.02 2.58 -13.66
CA PRO A 19 -17.90 1.63 -14.33
C PRO A 19 -17.11 0.44 -14.89
N VAL A 20 -17.46 -0.77 -14.47
CA VAL A 20 -16.69 -2.00 -14.72
C VAL A 20 -16.63 -2.34 -16.22
N ASP A 21 -17.67 -1.95 -16.97
CA ASP A 21 -17.75 -2.11 -18.43
C ASP A 21 -16.73 -1.22 -19.21
N LYS A 22 -16.12 -0.24 -18.55
CA LYS A 22 -15.07 0.61 -19.11
C LYS A 22 -13.66 0.14 -18.75
N LEU A 23 -13.53 -0.86 -17.89
CA LEU A 23 -12.23 -1.42 -17.52
C LEU A 23 -11.70 -2.38 -18.59
N PRO A 24 -10.36 -2.54 -18.70
CA PRO A 24 -9.79 -3.63 -19.49
C PRO A 24 -10.36 -4.99 -19.05
N PRO A 25 -10.61 -5.94 -19.98
CA PRO A 25 -11.28 -7.20 -19.66
C PRO A 25 -10.64 -7.99 -18.50
N SER A 26 -9.32 -8.00 -18.40
CA SER A 26 -8.59 -8.68 -17.31
C SER A 26 -8.83 -8.02 -15.95
N ILE A 27 -8.86 -6.68 -15.90
CA ILE A 27 -9.15 -5.92 -14.67
C ILE A 27 -10.63 -6.07 -14.31
N ALA A 28 -11.54 -5.99 -15.29
CA ALA A 28 -12.97 -6.21 -15.05
C ALA A 28 -13.25 -7.60 -14.46
N ALA A 29 -12.54 -8.63 -14.91
CA ALA A 29 -12.67 -9.98 -14.33
C ALA A 29 -12.23 -10.02 -12.87
N GLN A 30 -11.09 -9.42 -12.51
CA GLN A 30 -10.60 -9.33 -11.12
C GLN A 30 -11.59 -8.55 -10.23
N VAL A 31 -12.09 -7.41 -10.71
CA VAL A 31 -13.10 -6.60 -10.00
C VAL A 31 -14.41 -7.38 -9.77
N ASN A 32 -14.86 -8.14 -10.77
CA ASN A 32 -16.03 -9.01 -10.60
C ASN A 32 -15.81 -10.10 -9.55
N GLU A 33 -14.63 -10.70 -9.52
CA GLU A 33 -14.28 -11.73 -8.53
C GLU A 33 -14.21 -11.15 -7.11
N ALA A 34 -13.52 -10.02 -6.95
CA ALA A 34 -13.20 -9.46 -5.63
C ALA A 34 -14.36 -8.66 -5.01
N TYR A 35 -15.16 -7.95 -5.82
CA TYR A 35 -16.05 -6.90 -5.30
C TYR A 35 -17.50 -7.02 -5.72
N LYS A 36 -17.88 -7.94 -6.63
CA LYS A 36 -19.25 -8.12 -7.05
C LYS A 36 -20.05 -8.93 -6.02
N LYS A 37 -21.17 -8.38 -5.57
CA LYS A 37 -22.10 -9.06 -4.66
C LYS A 37 -23.07 -9.99 -5.41
N GLN A 38 -23.76 -10.83 -4.67
CA GLN A 38 -24.75 -11.78 -5.23
C GLN A 38 -25.92 -11.09 -5.94
N ASP A 39 -26.27 -9.87 -5.51
CA ASP A 39 -27.33 -9.05 -6.13
C ASP A 39 -26.86 -8.33 -7.41
N GLY A 40 -25.63 -8.53 -7.81
CA GLY A 40 -25.00 -7.92 -8.98
C GLY A 40 -24.41 -6.54 -8.75
N SER A 41 -24.63 -5.94 -7.58
CA SER A 41 -23.98 -4.67 -7.20
C SER A 41 -22.51 -4.89 -6.81
N TYR A 42 -21.76 -3.78 -6.67
CA TYR A 42 -20.36 -3.82 -6.26
C TYR A 42 -20.19 -3.19 -4.88
N SER A 43 -19.24 -3.70 -4.11
CA SER A 43 -18.83 -3.15 -2.82
C SER A 43 -17.32 -3.15 -2.70
N MET A 44 -16.76 -2.01 -2.27
CA MET A 44 -15.34 -1.89 -1.95
C MET A 44 -15.00 -2.30 -0.51
N MET A 45 -16.00 -2.65 0.30
CA MET A 45 -15.79 -3.04 1.70
C MET A 45 -14.80 -4.19 1.87
N PRO A 46 -14.76 -5.24 0.99
CA PRO A 46 -13.74 -6.28 1.11
C PRO A 46 -12.29 -5.76 1.10
N PHE A 47 -12.02 -4.66 0.40
CA PHE A 47 -10.71 -4.00 0.44
C PHE A 47 -10.58 -3.11 1.69
N PHE A 48 -11.55 -2.23 1.96
CA PHE A 48 -11.46 -1.27 3.05
C PHE A 48 -11.46 -1.91 4.45
N ASP A 49 -12.14 -3.05 4.62
CA ASP A 49 -12.09 -3.81 5.89
C ASP A 49 -10.68 -4.30 6.21
N LEU A 50 -9.90 -4.68 5.19
CA LEU A 50 -8.52 -5.11 5.37
C LEU A 50 -7.59 -3.95 5.80
N LEU A 51 -7.91 -2.71 5.40
CA LEU A 51 -7.13 -1.55 5.81
C LEU A 51 -7.19 -1.30 7.32
N ALA A 52 -8.14 -1.89 8.05
CA ALA A 52 -8.12 -1.85 9.52
C ALA A 52 -6.81 -2.41 10.09
N LEU A 53 -6.23 -3.43 9.48
CA LEU A 53 -4.95 -4.00 9.88
C LEU A 53 -3.78 -3.05 9.55
N HIS A 54 -3.83 -2.36 8.42
CA HIS A 54 -2.88 -1.31 8.07
C HIS A 54 -2.89 -0.20 9.13
N GLU A 55 -4.07 0.32 9.47
CA GLU A 55 -4.22 1.38 10.48
C GLU A 55 -3.79 0.93 11.89
N MET A 56 -4.06 -0.31 12.25
CA MET A 56 -3.53 -0.89 13.50
C MET A 56 -2.00 -0.94 13.49
N GLY A 57 -1.41 -1.21 12.35
CA GLY A 57 0.04 -1.27 12.15
C GLY A 57 0.75 0.04 12.51
N HIS A 58 0.16 1.21 12.23
CA HIS A 58 0.68 2.51 12.69
C HIS A 58 0.88 2.51 14.21
N SER A 59 -0.11 2.04 14.97
CA SER A 59 -0.01 1.98 16.42
C SER A 59 1.06 1.01 16.91
N TYR A 60 1.23 -0.12 16.25
CA TYR A 60 2.27 -1.09 16.62
C TYR A 60 3.66 -0.57 16.29
N ALA A 61 3.87 0.04 15.14
CA ALA A 61 5.14 0.64 14.76
C ALA A 61 5.57 1.74 15.75
N ASP A 62 4.62 2.62 16.11
CA ASP A 62 4.84 3.70 17.10
C ASP A 62 5.19 3.14 18.49
N GLN A 63 4.40 2.21 19.02
CA GLN A 63 4.64 1.59 20.32
C GLN A 63 5.95 0.80 20.37
N ALA A 64 6.35 0.20 19.25
CA ALA A 64 7.63 -0.49 19.13
C ALA A 64 8.81 0.50 19.04
N GLY A 65 8.55 1.78 18.80
CA GLY A 65 9.59 2.79 18.60
C GLY A 65 10.42 2.53 17.35
N LEU A 66 9.76 2.19 16.24
CA LEU A 66 10.45 2.08 14.94
C LEU A 66 10.83 3.47 14.45
N LYS A 67 12.04 3.60 13.92
CA LYS A 67 12.45 4.83 13.23
C LYS A 67 12.02 4.76 11.76
N ILE A 68 10.99 5.53 11.44
CA ILE A 68 10.54 5.69 10.06
C ILE A 68 11.32 6.86 9.44
N HIS A 69 12.27 6.55 8.56
CA HIS A 69 13.21 7.54 7.99
C HIS A 69 12.60 8.38 6.86
N ARG A 70 11.54 7.86 6.20
CA ARG A 70 10.83 8.52 5.11
C ARG A 70 9.33 8.23 5.25
N LEU A 71 8.49 9.19 4.96
CA LEU A 71 7.03 9.04 5.08
C LEU A 71 6.48 7.94 4.16
N TRP A 72 6.97 7.90 2.90
CA TRP A 72 6.59 6.84 1.97
C TRP A 72 6.98 5.44 2.47
N MET A 73 8.11 5.32 3.18
CA MET A 73 8.54 4.06 3.78
C MET A 73 7.59 3.63 4.92
N GLY A 74 7.03 4.57 5.66
CA GLY A 74 6.02 4.27 6.68
C GLY A 74 4.82 3.57 6.08
N GLU A 75 4.26 4.14 5.02
CA GLU A 75 3.12 3.56 4.31
C GLU A 75 3.47 2.23 3.62
N LEU A 76 4.63 2.14 2.99
CA LEU A 76 5.11 0.88 2.39
C LEU A 76 5.26 -0.22 3.44
N PHE A 77 5.86 0.10 4.60
CA PHE A 77 6.03 -0.84 5.70
C PHE A 77 4.70 -1.45 6.15
N LEU A 78 3.68 -0.62 6.33
CA LEU A 78 2.36 -1.07 6.76
C LEU A 78 1.63 -1.86 5.68
N ASN A 79 1.77 -1.47 4.43
CA ASN A 79 1.23 -2.21 3.30
C ASN A 79 1.92 -3.57 3.14
N LEU A 80 3.24 -3.65 3.36
CA LEU A 80 3.98 -4.92 3.36
C LEU A 80 3.58 -5.81 4.53
N MET A 81 3.39 -5.24 5.73
CA MET A 81 2.89 -5.97 6.90
C MET A 81 1.50 -6.56 6.62
N LEU A 82 0.59 -5.76 6.08
CA LEU A 82 -0.76 -6.19 5.72
C LEU A 82 -0.71 -7.29 4.65
N HIS A 83 0.03 -7.08 3.55
CA HIS A 83 0.13 -8.04 2.47
C HIS A 83 0.73 -9.37 2.95
N THR A 84 1.82 -9.31 3.73
CA THR A 84 2.48 -10.50 4.28
C THR A 84 1.51 -11.29 5.17
N TYR A 85 0.81 -10.62 6.09
CA TYR A 85 -0.18 -11.27 6.95
C TYR A 85 -1.30 -11.94 6.15
N ILE A 86 -1.86 -11.25 5.16
CA ILE A 86 -2.94 -11.82 4.33
C ILE A 86 -2.42 -13.00 3.50
N ALA A 87 -1.24 -12.90 2.91
CA ALA A 87 -0.66 -13.97 2.09
C ALA A 87 -0.37 -15.25 2.91
N GLU A 88 0.08 -15.11 4.16
CA GLU A 88 0.44 -16.26 5.00
C GLU A 88 -0.76 -16.85 5.75
N GLU A 89 -1.68 -16.01 6.25
CA GLU A 89 -2.72 -16.43 7.18
C GLU A 89 -4.12 -16.46 6.57
N LYS A 90 -4.36 -15.71 5.50
CA LYS A 90 -5.67 -15.52 4.87
C LYS A 90 -5.57 -15.38 3.34
N PRO A 91 -4.88 -16.30 2.63
CA PRO A 91 -4.61 -16.16 1.19
C PRO A 91 -5.89 -16.04 0.33
N GLU A 92 -7.03 -16.51 0.82
CA GLU A 92 -8.32 -16.34 0.17
C GLU A 92 -8.76 -14.87 0.07
N LEU A 93 -8.17 -13.96 0.86
CA LEU A 93 -8.46 -12.52 0.83
C LEU A 93 -7.53 -11.72 -0.09
N LEU A 94 -6.50 -12.34 -0.66
CA LEU A 94 -5.59 -11.66 -1.60
C LEU A 94 -6.33 -11.01 -2.79
N PRO A 95 -7.32 -11.63 -3.43
CA PRO A 95 -8.06 -10.95 -4.49
C PRO A 95 -8.71 -9.62 -4.02
N ALA A 96 -9.25 -9.59 -2.81
CA ALA A 96 -9.83 -8.38 -2.25
C ALA A 96 -8.77 -7.29 -1.98
N LEU A 97 -7.58 -7.68 -1.51
CA LEU A 97 -6.50 -6.75 -1.20
C LEU A 97 -5.82 -6.19 -2.46
N GLU A 98 -5.59 -7.03 -3.48
CA GLU A 98 -4.73 -6.69 -4.62
C GLU A 98 -5.48 -6.06 -5.80
N THR A 99 -6.78 -6.35 -5.97
CA THR A 99 -7.53 -5.94 -7.17
C THR A 99 -7.65 -4.43 -7.30
N PHE A 100 -7.97 -3.72 -6.23
CA PHE A 100 -8.10 -2.25 -6.27
C PHE A 100 -6.76 -1.56 -6.58
N PRO A 101 -5.67 -1.84 -5.88
CA PRO A 101 -4.35 -1.30 -6.22
C PRO A 101 -3.94 -1.60 -7.66
N ASN A 102 -4.12 -2.84 -8.12
CA ASN A 102 -3.81 -3.23 -9.49
C ASN A 102 -4.62 -2.45 -10.53
N MET A 103 -5.91 -2.25 -10.28
CA MET A 103 -6.78 -1.44 -11.13
C MET A 103 -6.29 0.01 -11.22
N VAL A 104 -5.97 0.64 -10.08
CA VAL A 104 -5.50 2.04 -10.05
C VAL A 104 -4.17 2.20 -10.78
N VAL A 105 -3.20 1.33 -10.49
CA VAL A 105 -1.86 1.39 -11.10
C VAL A 105 -1.92 1.13 -12.61
N SER A 106 -2.76 0.19 -13.06
CA SER A 106 -2.92 -0.09 -14.49
C SER A 106 -3.54 1.07 -15.29
N GLY A 107 -4.23 1.99 -14.62
CA GLY A 107 -4.73 3.22 -15.23
C GLY A 107 -3.65 4.26 -15.58
N GLY A 108 -2.42 4.04 -15.15
CA GLY A 108 -1.29 4.95 -15.37
C GLY A 108 -1.34 6.23 -14.54
N THR A 109 -0.57 7.24 -14.93
CA THR A 109 -0.34 8.45 -14.14
C THR A 109 -0.96 9.73 -14.71
N ALA A 110 -1.55 9.68 -15.90
CA ALA A 110 -1.96 10.88 -16.65
C ALA A 110 -3.00 11.77 -15.91
N GLU A 111 -3.74 11.21 -14.98
CA GLU A 111 -4.78 11.92 -14.22
C GLU A 111 -4.31 12.44 -12.85
N TYR A 112 -3.04 12.27 -12.51
CA TYR A 112 -2.48 12.63 -11.20
C TYR A 112 -1.47 13.75 -11.34
N GLU A 113 -1.63 14.78 -10.51
CA GLU A 113 -0.76 15.96 -10.51
C GLU A 113 0.60 15.67 -9.89
N PHE A 114 0.59 14.87 -8.82
CA PHE A 114 1.78 14.53 -8.05
C PHE A 114 2.05 13.02 -8.14
N THR A 115 3.24 12.66 -8.59
CA THR A 115 3.59 11.23 -8.80
C THR A 115 5.00 10.86 -8.35
N SER A 116 5.78 11.80 -7.80
CA SER A 116 7.11 11.53 -7.27
C SER A 116 7.09 11.22 -5.76
N LEU A 117 8.07 10.47 -5.28
CA LEU A 117 8.22 10.27 -3.82
C LEU A 117 8.59 11.57 -3.09
N GLU A 118 9.28 12.50 -3.76
CA GLU A 118 9.56 13.83 -3.23
C GLU A 118 8.28 14.63 -2.97
N ASP A 119 7.31 14.59 -3.90
CA ASP A 119 5.99 15.19 -3.70
C ASP A 119 5.25 14.54 -2.54
N PHE A 120 5.35 13.22 -2.40
CA PHE A 120 4.76 12.51 -1.26
C PHE A 120 5.33 13.03 0.06
N GLU A 121 6.66 13.05 0.23
CA GLU A 121 7.32 13.56 1.43
C GLU A 121 6.89 14.99 1.78
N ARG A 122 6.79 15.85 0.77
CA ARG A 122 6.44 17.27 0.93
C ARG A 122 4.96 17.49 1.27
N LEU A 123 4.05 16.73 0.66
CA LEU A 123 2.61 17.03 0.69
C LEU A 123 1.83 16.16 1.68
N TYR A 124 2.33 14.97 2.00
CA TYR A 124 1.64 14.02 2.88
C TYR A 124 1.33 14.59 4.28
N PRO A 125 2.24 15.31 4.98
CA PRO A 125 1.96 15.81 6.32
C PRO A 125 0.77 16.76 6.42
N THR A 126 0.43 17.45 5.33
CA THR A 126 -0.70 18.38 5.26
C THR A 126 -1.86 17.86 4.43
N MET A 127 -1.75 16.64 3.87
CA MET A 127 -2.67 16.11 2.86
C MET A 127 -2.87 17.04 1.64
N GLY A 128 -1.84 17.86 1.35
CA GLY A 128 -1.87 18.86 0.29
C GLY A 128 -1.98 18.28 -1.12
N MET A 129 -1.75 16.98 -1.29
CA MET A 129 -1.93 16.27 -2.56
C MET A 129 -3.41 15.94 -2.88
N GLY A 130 -4.31 16.04 -1.90
CA GLY A 130 -5.72 15.68 -2.03
C GLY A 130 -5.99 14.16 -2.06
N ALA A 131 -7.24 13.78 -1.82
CA ALA A 131 -7.63 12.37 -1.64
C ALA A 131 -7.36 11.50 -2.88
N LYS A 132 -7.60 12.03 -4.10
CA LYS A 132 -7.38 11.29 -5.36
C LYS A 132 -5.90 10.92 -5.53
N ASN A 133 -5.00 11.88 -5.35
CA ASN A 133 -3.56 11.67 -5.45
C ASN A 133 -3.05 10.74 -4.34
N TYR A 134 -3.50 10.95 -3.11
CA TYR A 134 -3.16 10.07 -1.99
C TYR A 134 -3.58 8.62 -2.26
N GLY A 135 -4.80 8.40 -2.77
CA GLY A 135 -5.27 7.06 -3.15
C GLY A 135 -4.40 6.39 -4.22
N TRP A 136 -3.86 7.17 -5.17
CA TRP A 136 -2.91 6.64 -6.15
C TRP A 136 -1.59 6.20 -5.51
N TYR A 137 -1.01 7.03 -4.61
CA TYR A 137 0.20 6.65 -3.88
C TYR A 137 -0.01 5.38 -3.07
N GLN A 138 -1.12 5.28 -2.35
CA GLN A 138 -1.45 4.09 -1.59
C GLN A 138 -1.57 2.85 -2.48
N ALA A 139 -2.28 2.94 -3.60
CA ALA A 139 -2.39 1.84 -4.55
C ALA A 139 -1.01 1.40 -5.10
N ARG A 140 -0.13 2.36 -5.41
CA ARG A 140 1.23 2.09 -5.86
C ARG A 140 2.09 1.43 -4.78
N LEU A 141 1.98 1.87 -3.53
CA LEU A 141 2.69 1.28 -2.40
C LEU A 141 2.15 -0.11 -2.03
N HIS A 142 0.84 -0.35 -2.16
CA HIS A 142 0.27 -1.71 -2.04
C HIS A 142 0.80 -2.66 -3.13
N SER A 143 0.87 -2.19 -4.38
CA SER A 143 1.46 -2.98 -5.47
C SER A 143 2.93 -3.28 -5.22
N ALA A 144 3.70 -2.29 -4.74
CA ALA A 144 5.09 -2.50 -4.36
C ALA A 144 5.24 -3.51 -3.21
N ALA A 145 4.37 -3.47 -2.21
CA ALA A 145 4.36 -4.44 -1.11
C ALA A 145 4.15 -5.88 -1.60
N LYS A 146 3.22 -6.07 -2.54
CA LYS A 146 3.02 -7.36 -3.22
C LYS A 146 4.28 -7.81 -3.96
N ASP A 147 4.91 -6.91 -4.73
CA ASP A 147 6.11 -7.25 -5.51
C ASP A 147 7.29 -7.60 -4.60
N ILE A 148 7.44 -6.90 -3.47
CA ILE A 148 8.44 -7.21 -2.44
C ILE A 148 8.20 -8.60 -1.85
N TYR A 149 6.95 -8.90 -1.44
CA TYR A 149 6.61 -10.22 -0.92
C TYR A 149 6.87 -11.33 -1.94
N ASN A 150 6.50 -11.13 -3.20
CA ASN A 150 6.75 -12.09 -4.26
C ASN A 150 8.24 -12.32 -4.54
N ALA A 151 9.08 -11.30 -4.34
CA ALA A 151 10.53 -11.39 -4.57
C ALA A 151 11.30 -12.03 -3.40
N GLY A 152 10.94 -11.73 -2.15
CA GLY A 152 11.70 -12.11 -0.97
C GLY A 152 10.92 -12.93 0.08
N GLY A 153 9.61 -13.13 -0.13
CA GLY A 153 8.77 -13.89 0.80
C GLY A 153 8.50 -13.16 2.11
N LYS A 154 8.01 -13.90 3.09
CA LYS A 154 7.60 -13.38 4.40
C LYS A 154 8.74 -12.81 5.25
N ASP A 155 9.94 -13.31 5.05
CA ASP A 155 11.08 -12.95 5.89
C ASP A 155 11.49 -11.49 5.70
N VAL A 156 11.23 -10.91 4.51
CA VAL A 156 11.52 -9.49 4.22
C VAL A 156 10.83 -8.54 5.21
N MET A 157 9.60 -8.87 5.64
CA MET A 157 8.90 -8.05 6.63
C MET A 157 9.64 -8.00 7.97
N LYS A 158 10.17 -9.15 8.42
CA LYS A 158 10.95 -9.24 9.65
C LYS A 158 12.29 -8.51 9.52
N GLU A 159 12.98 -8.69 8.40
CA GLU A 159 14.25 -8.02 8.13
C GLU A 159 14.09 -6.49 8.09
N LEU A 160 13.03 -6.00 7.45
CA LEU A 160 12.72 -4.57 7.45
C LEU A 160 12.42 -4.04 8.86
N TRP A 161 11.64 -4.79 9.66
CA TRP A 161 11.39 -4.45 11.06
C TRP A 161 12.70 -4.35 11.85
N ASP A 162 13.54 -5.35 11.75
CA ASP A 162 14.80 -5.41 12.49
C ASP A 162 15.75 -4.27 12.09
N ALA A 163 15.84 -3.96 10.78
CA ALA A 163 16.65 -2.85 10.26
C ALA A 163 16.14 -1.48 10.78
N LEU A 164 14.83 -1.21 10.69
CA LEU A 164 14.24 0.03 11.20
C LEU A 164 14.37 0.17 12.73
N LYS A 165 14.38 -0.95 13.45
CA LYS A 165 14.60 -0.97 14.90
C LYS A 165 16.06 -0.73 15.27
N LYS A 166 17.00 -1.20 14.47
CA LYS A 166 18.45 -1.07 14.65
C LYS A 166 18.92 0.35 14.34
N HIS A 167 18.44 0.95 13.26
CA HIS A 167 18.91 2.23 12.75
C HIS A 167 18.05 3.39 13.28
N GLN A 168 18.41 3.93 14.44
CA GLN A 168 17.64 4.99 15.12
C GLN A 168 18.13 6.41 14.81
N GLY A 169 19.34 6.57 14.22
CA GLY A 169 19.92 7.86 13.82
C GLY A 169 19.32 8.38 12.52
N GLU A 170 19.54 9.66 12.22
CA GLU A 170 19.19 10.22 10.91
C GLU A 170 20.07 9.57 9.84
N MET A 171 19.51 9.36 8.66
CA MET A 171 20.20 8.77 7.50
C MET A 171 19.97 9.63 6.26
N THR A 172 21.02 9.80 5.47
CA THR A 172 20.91 10.31 4.09
C THR A 172 20.15 9.30 3.22
N ASP A 173 19.71 9.72 2.03
CA ASP A 173 19.04 8.79 1.11
C ASP A 173 19.97 7.65 0.68
N GLU A 174 21.25 7.95 0.44
CA GLU A 174 22.25 6.95 0.07
C GLU A 174 22.43 5.88 1.16
N GLU A 175 22.60 6.32 2.42
CA GLU A 175 22.73 5.42 3.57
C GLU A 175 21.46 4.59 3.77
N PHE A 176 20.28 5.21 3.65
CA PHE A 176 18.99 4.53 3.81
C PHE A 176 18.79 3.46 2.75
N ILE A 177 19.01 3.80 1.46
CA ILE A 177 18.91 2.84 0.36
C ILE A 177 19.96 1.74 0.45
N GLY A 178 21.18 2.07 0.90
CA GLY A 178 22.22 1.09 1.20
C GLY A 178 21.77 0.08 2.25
N MET A 179 21.24 0.56 3.37
CA MET A 179 20.69 -0.27 4.45
C MET A 179 19.56 -1.19 3.93
N LEU A 180 18.61 -0.67 3.14
CA LEU A 180 17.53 -1.48 2.57
C LEU A 180 18.05 -2.60 1.66
N LYS A 181 19.11 -2.36 0.88
CA LYS A 181 19.71 -3.37 0.01
C LYS A 181 20.49 -4.45 0.76
N GLU A 182 21.25 -4.05 1.78
CA GLU A 182 22.23 -4.90 2.42
C GLU A 182 21.65 -5.66 3.63
N GLU A 183 20.72 -5.03 4.36
CA GLU A 183 20.19 -5.57 5.61
C GLU A 183 18.72 -6.05 5.49
N VAL A 184 18.03 -5.75 4.37
CA VAL A 184 16.66 -6.17 4.15
C VAL A 184 16.58 -6.99 2.87
N HIS A 185 16.16 -6.37 1.78
CA HIS A 185 16.06 -7.04 0.48
C HIS A 185 16.18 -6.01 -0.66
N PRO A 186 16.86 -6.31 -1.77
CA PRO A 186 16.99 -5.37 -2.88
C PRO A 186 15.66 -4.82 -3.41
N SER A 187 14.60 -5.65 -3.44
CA SER A 187 13.28 -5.21 -3.91
C SER A 187 12.68 -4.08 -3.09
N VAL A 188 13.03 -3.94 -1.80
CA VAL A 188 12.57 -2.81 -0.96
C VAL A 188 13.24 -1.51 -1.39
N ALA A 189 14.55 -1.56 -1.67
CA ALA A 189 15.29 -0.41 -2.19
C ALA A 189 14.85 -0.03 -3.61
N ASP A 190 14.46 -1.01 -4.42
CA ASP A 190 13.98 -0.83 -5.79
C ASP A 190 12.72 0.02 -5.87
N VAL A 191 11.91 0.07 -4.81
CA VAL A 191 10.75 0.97 -4.73
C VAL A 191 11.19 2.43 -4.91
N TYR A 192 12.24 2.86 -4.22
CA TYR A 192 12.81 4.20 -4.37
C TYR A 192 13.50 4.39 -5.72
N LEU A 193 14.36 3.45 -6.08
CA LEU A 193 15.23 3.56 -7.26
C LEU A 193 14.46 3.51 -8.59
N HIS A 194 13.31 2.87 -8.60
CA HIS A 194 12.52 2.64 -9.81
C HIS A 194 11.10 3.22 -9.73
N TRP A 195 10.83 4.10 -8.77
CA TRP A 195 9.51 4.67 -8.55
C TRP A 195 8.91 5.35 -9.79
N SER A 196 9.74 6.03 -10.58
CA SER A 196 9.30 6.80 -11.75
C SER A 196 9.16 5.95 -13.05
N ARG A 197 9.30 4.63 -12.98
CA ARG A 197 9.20 3.73 -14.13
C ARG A 197 7.85 3.09 -14.29
#